data_5a53f956d505a3d778579572b698d47f
#
_entry.id   5a53f956d505a3d778579572b698d47f
#
_cell.length_a   1.000
_cell.length_b   1.000
_cell.length_c   1.000
_cell.angle_alpha   90.00
_cell.angle_beta   90.00
_cell.angle_gamma   90.00
#
_symmetry.space_group_name_H-M   'P 1'
#
loop_
_entity.id
_entity.type
_entity.pdbx_description
1 polymer ?
#
loop_
_entity_poly.entity_id
_entity_poly.type
_entity_poly.pdbx_seq_one_letter_code
_entity_poly.pdbx_strand_id
1 'polypeptide(L)'
;VPAYKRRYAWKWKQCKELFNDIKYLTNDDSHLLGNLVCLTGAHVANINQLEVIDGQQRITTLSLLLTALSKTFEEKNDSEEANNIDGLLKASGVDRVKHNKVILGELDNPDYIKVLNGANPDLNINENLQNNLQYFKEWIDELTDEEFNSFYYKLMDKVSVIRLDVFQAKDAYKLFETINNRGLSLSPTDIIKNFLLGHASSLGQNTLDLVKENWKSIIISLDGISTDEFFRHFMCSRLRRKITFNYLNDEFKKLYVNSVEGCEGLAEYRVYAKIKIDESTDELEEELVSIGEDVDEEVTIDCDIATTGNVSGNKETVVSFTMMIAHYAKIYSDIRNRTFLNQKINNSIFDLQRIKSAPSYTF
;
A
#
# COMPACT_ATOMS: atom_id res chain seq x y z
N VAL A 1 4.62 8.73 6.90
CA VAL A 1 3.86 7.93 5.89
C VAL A 1 2.57 8.64 5.56
N PRO A 2 2.26 8.94 4.29
CA PRO A 2 1.06 9.66 3.91
C PRO A 2 -0.24 8.95 4.30
N ALA A 3 -1.29 9.74 4.60
CA ALA A 3 -2.61 9.22 4.97
C ALA A 3 -3.28 8.37 3.87
N TYR A 4 -2.93 8.59 2.61
CA TYR A 4 -3.44 7.84 1.45
C TYR A 4 -2.71 6.51 1.20
N LYS A 5 -1.76 6.11 2.05
CA LYS A 5 -1.11 4.81 1.98
C LYS A 5 -1.95 3.76 2.71
N ARG A 6 -1.82 2.49 2.25
CA ARG A 6 -2.46 1.37 2.94
C ARG A 6 -1.97 1.25 4.37
N ARG A 7 -2.79 0.66 5.23
CA ARG A 7 -2.43 0.33 6.61
C ARG A 7 -1.19 -0.56 6.68
N TYR A 8 -0.55 -0.59 7.84
CA TYR A 8 0.52 -1.53 8.11
C TYR A 8 -0.02 -2.97 8.04
N ALA A 9 0.59 -3.80 7.20
CA ALA A 9 0.06 -5.10 6.81
C ALA A 9 1.07 -6.27 6.90
N TRP A 10 2.33 -6.01 7.25
CA TRP A 10 3.28 -7.08 7.48
C TRP A 10 2.83 -7.93 8.66
N LYS A 11 2.95 -9.26 8.50
CA LYS A 11 2.57 -10.26 9.48
C LYS A 11 3.81 -11.00 9.97
N TRP A 12 3.61 -11.94 10.86
CA TRP A 12 4.64 -12.80 11.44
C TRP A 12 5.69 -13.27 10.40
N LYS A 13 5.24 -13.72 9.22
CA LYS A 13 6.14 -14.28 8.19
C LYS A 13 7.19 -13.28 7.74
N GLN A 14 6.79 -12.09 7.32
CA GLN A 14 7.71 -11.05 6.82
C GLN A 14 8.66 -10.56 7.93
N CYS A 15 8.13 -10.43 9.16
CA CYS A 15 8.95 -10.04 10.32
C CYS A 15 9.96 -11.13 10.68
N LYS A 16 9.57 -12.42 10.61
CA LYS A 16 10.46 -13.55 10.89
C LYS A 16 11.55 -13.69 9.83
N GLU A 17 11.21 -13.48 8.56
CA GLU A 17 12.18 -13.44 7.46
C GLU A 17 13.22 -12.35 7.73
N LEU A 18 12.80 -11.10 8.00
CA LEU A 18 13.72 -10.01 8.32
C LEU A 18 14.60 -10.32 9.53
N PHE A 19 14.01 -10.83 10.62
CA PHE A 19 14.76 -11.17 11.84
C PHE A 19 15.81 -12.25 11.56
N ASN A 20 15.46 -13.28 10.80
CA ASN A 20 16.36 -14.37 10.45
C ASN A 20 17.46 -13.91 9.48
N ASP A 21 17.12 -13.06 8.50
CA ASP A 21 18.10 -12.49 7.58
C ASP A 21 19.21 -11.76 8.34
N ILE A 22 18.85 -11.02 9.39
CA ILE A 22 19.83 -10.32 10.25
C ILE A 22 20.56 -11.32 11.16
N LYS A 23 19.83 -12.21 11.83
CA LYS A 23 20.41 -13.18 12.79
C LYS A 23 21.51 -14.03 12.13
N TYR A 24 21.25 -14.51 10.91
CA TYR A 24 22.13 -15.45 10.22
C TYR A 24 23.13 -14.80 9.27
N LEU A 25 23.23 -13.46 9.24
CA LEU A 25 24.30 -12.79 8.52
C LEU A 25 25.67 -13.27 8.97
N THR A 26 26.56 -13.50 8.03
CA THR A 26 27.98 -13.75 8.33
C THR A 26 28.75 -12.43 8.49
N ASN A 27 29.99 -12.49 8.95
CA ASN A 27 30.79 -11.27 9.14
C ASN A 27 31.12 -10.54 7.82
N ASP A 28 31.16 -11.27 6.71
CA ASP A 28 31.51 -10.74 5.39
C ASP A 28 30.26 -10.33 4.58
N ASP A 29 29.07 -10.64 5.06
CA ASP A 29 27.81 -10.31 4.40
C ASP A 29 27.22 -8.98 4.89
N SER A 30 26.33 -8.44 4.07
CA SER A 30 25.44 -7.32 4.41
C SER A 30 24.02 -7.61 3.96
N HIS A 31 23.02 -7.08 4.65
CA HIS A 31 21.63 -7.20 4.27
C HIS A 31 21.11 -5.89 3.71
N LEU A 32 20.66 -5.92 2.44
CA LEU A 32 19.97 -4.80 1.84
C LEU A 32 18.47 -4.91 2.11
N LEU A 33 17.95 -4.05 3.00
CA LEU A 33 16.53 -3.99 3.34
C LEU A 33 15.66 -3.58 2.14
N GLY A 34 16.25 -2.95 1.12
CA GLY A 34 15.60 -2.52 -0.11
C GLY A 34 15.53 -1.00 -0.25
N ASN A 35 14.68 -0.56 -1.18
CA ASN A 35 14.57 0.87 -1.52
C ASN A 35 13.59 1.59 -0.59
N LEU A 36 13.91 2.84 -0.27
CA LEU A 36 13.03 3.81 0.39
C LEU A 36 12.93 5.04 -0.52
N VAL A 37 11.79 5.23 -1.15
CA VAL A 37 11.54 6.40 -2.01
C VAL A 37 10.87 7.48 -1.19
N CYS A 38 11.52 8.63 -1.09
CA CYS A 38 11.07 9.76 -0.30
C CYS A 38 10.85 10.98 -1.21
N LEU A 39 9.70 11.62 -1.06
CA LEU A 39 9.47 12.95 -1.58
C LEU A 39 9.90 13.96 -0.51
N THR A 40 10.77 14.89 -0.88
CA THR A 40 11.20 15.95 0.03
C THR A 40 10.05 16.90 0.31
N GLY A 41 9.69 17.00 1.60
CA GLY A 41 8.60 17.87 2.07
C GLY A 41 9.09 19.21 2.60
N ALA A 42 8.20 19.91 3.28
CA ALA A 42 8.50 21.18 3.91
C ALA A 42 9.48 21.02 5.09
N HIS A 43 10.38 21.97 5.25
CA HIS A 43 11.19 22.11 6.47
C HIS A 43 10.32 22.71 7.57
N VAL A 44 10.05 21.96 8.61
CA VAL A 44 9.33 22.44 9.79
C VAL A 44 10.24 22.39 11.00
N ALA A 45 10.48 23.53 11.63
CA ALA A 45 11.24 23.65 12.89
C ALA A 45 12.59 22.90 12.88
N ASN A 46 13.38 23.05 11.83
CA ASN A 46 14.65 22.36 11.57
C ASN A 46 14.55 20.82 11.40
N ILE A 47 13.35 20.29 11.27
CA ILE A 47 13.13 18.89 10.94
C ILE A 47 12.73 18.80 9.46
N ASN A 48 13.49 18.04 8.67
CA ASN A 48 13.10 17.67 7.32
C ASN A 48 12.00 16.64 7.39
N GLN A 49 10.78 17.01 6.96
CA GLN A 49 9.72 16.04 6.77
C GLN A 49 9.84 15.43 5.37
N LEU A 50 9.92 14.11 5.33
CA LEU A 50 9.95 13.33 4.10
C LEU A 50 8.64 12.57 3.97
N GLU A 51 8.01 12.67 2.81
CA GLU A 51 6.85 11.85 2.49
C GLU A 51 7.32 10.52 1.89
N VAL A 52 7.07 9.40 2.59
CA VAL A 52 7.48 8.07 2.13
C VAL A 52 6.55 7.58 1.03
N ILE A 53 7.05 7.55 -0.21
CA ILE A 53 6.33 7.06 -1.39
C ILE A 53 6.43 5.54 -1.49
N ASP A 54 7.58 4.95 -1.18
CA ASP A 54 7.77 3.50 -1.07
C ASP A 54 8.65 3.14 0.12
N GLY A 55 8.49 1.90 0.61
CA GLY A 55 9.24 1.36 1.74
C GLY A 55 8.55 1.56 3.11
N GLN A 56 7.31 2.04 3.14
CA GLN A 56 6.59 2.30 4.39
C GLN A 56 6.51 1.09 5.33
N GLN A 57 6.23 -0.12 4.81
CA GLN A 57 6.14 -1.33 5.62
C GLN A 57 7.49 -1.65 6.27
N ARG A 58 8.58 -1.53 5.51
CA ARG A 58 9.95 -1.77 5.97
C ARG A 58 10.38 -0.81 7.06
N ILE A 59 10.20 0.50 6.87
CA ILE A 59 10.59 1.50 7.88
C ILE A 59 9.75 1.37 9.17
N THR A 60 8.47 1.03 9.05
CA THR A 60 7.61 0.76 10.21
C THR A 60 8.08 -0.48 10.96
N THR A 61 8.35 -1.57 10.25
CA THR A 61 8.82 -2.82 10.86
C THR A 61 10.18 -2.63 11.54
N LEU A 62 11.10 -1.90 10.88
CA LEU A 62 12.40 -1.58 11.47
C LEU A 62 12.25 -0.77 12.77
N SER A 63 11.31 0.19 12.80
CA SER A 63 11.10 0.96 14.02
C SER A 63 10.47 0.13 15.15
N LEU A 64 9.62 -0.87 14.84
CA LEU A 64 9.12 -1.84 15.84
C LEU A 64 10.27 -2.71 16.39
N LEU A 65 11.15 -3.21 15.51
CA LEU A 65 12.33 -3.99 15.91
C LEU A 65 13.26 -3.19 16.81
N LEU A 66 13.58 -1.94 16.43
CA LEU A 66 14.39 -1.03 17.25
C LEU A 66 13.74 -0.73 18.61
N THR A 67 12.40 -0.59 18.63
CA THR A 67 11.67 -0.41 19.89
C THR A 67 11.78 -1.64 20.80
N ALA A 68 11.69 -2.85 20.24
CA ALA A 68 11.87 -4.08 21.01
C ALA A 68 13.29 -4.17 21.61
N LEU A 69 14.32 -3.83 20.82
CA LEU A 69 15.70 -3.78 21.28
C LEU A 69 15.93 -2.74 22.38
N SER A 70 15.38 -1.52 22.21
CA SER A 70 15.47 -0.47 23.24
C SER A 70 14.91 -0.95 24.57
N LYS A 71 13.73 -1.59 24.56
CA LYS A 71 13.11 -2.15 25.77
C LYS A 71 13.96 -3.26 26.41
N THR A 72 14.59 -4.10 25.60
CA THR A 72 15.49 -5.16 26.11
C THR A 72 16.74 -4.57 26.76
N PHE A 73 17.33 -3.52 26.19
CA PHE A 73 18.46 -2.83 26.82
C PHE A 73 18.05 -2.14 28.14
N GLU A 74 16.85 -1.52 28.21
CA GLU A 74 16.32 -0.98 29.45
C GLU A 74 16.17 -2.05 30.53
N GLU A 75 15.64 -3.23 30.19
CA GLU A 75 15.51 -4.39 31.10
C GLU A 75 16.85 -4.93 31.57
N LYS A 76 17.88 -4.88 30.72
CA LYS A 76 19.25 -5.25 31.05
C LYS A 76 20.00 -4.14 31.82
N ASN A 77 19.36 -3.01 32.12
CA ASN A 77 19.92 -1.81 32.75
C ASN A 77 21.04 -1.15 31.92
N ASP A 78 21.06 -1.35 30.62
CA ASP A 78 21.96 -0.68 29.69
C ASP A 78 21.27 0.59 29.11
N SER A 79 21.25 1.64 29.93
CA SER A 79 20.59 2.90 29.60
C SER A 79 21.32 3.67 28.48
N GLU A 80 22.62 3.43 28.27
CA GLU A 80 23.39 4.09 27.21
C GLU A 80 22.90 3.61 25.84
N GLU A 81 22.89 2.29 25.62
CA GLU A 81 22.43 1.72 24.35
C GLU A 81 20.92 1.94 24.13
N ALA A 82 20.10 1.87 25.17
CA ALA A 82 18.69 2.22 25.08
C ALA A 82 18.49 3.67 24.58
N ASN A 83 19.25 4.63 25.09
CA ASN A 83 19.22 6.04 24.65
C ASN A 83 19.74 6.22 23.21
N ASN A 84 20.76 5.47 22.81
CA ASN A 84 21.27 5.49 21.45
C ASN A 84 20.17 5.06 20.46
N ILE A 85 19.44 3.99 20.75
CA ILE A 85 18.32 3.52 19.94
C ILE A 85 17.15 4.52 19.98
N ASP A 86 16.83 5.12 21.14
CA ASP A 86 15.81 6.17 21.22
C ASP A 86 16.16 7.37 20.32
N GLY A 87 17.44 7.73 20.22
CA GLY A 87 17.95 8.73 19.28
C GLY A 87 17.76 8.35 17.80
N LEU A 88 17.69 7.04 17.46
CA LEU A 88 17.34 6.60 16.11
C LEU A 88 15.83 6.70 15.85
N LEU A 89 15.01 6.42 16.86
CA LEU A 89 13.55 6.41 16.75
C LEU A 89 12.94 7.81 16.83
N LYS A 90 13.57 8.72 17.55
CA LYS A 90 13.06 10.07 17.84
C LYS A 90 14.01 11.17 17.38
N ALA A 91 13.44 12.31 17.01
CA ALA A 91 14.17 13.53 16.70
C ALA A 91 13.74 14.64 17.68
N SER A 92 14.69 15.47 18.12
CA SER A 92 14.40 16.66 18.92
C SER A 92 14.17 17.85 18.00
N GLY A 93 13.01 18.49 18.12
CA GLY A 93 12.72 19.75 17.44
C GLY A 93 13.37 20.95 18.16
N VAL A 94 13.17 22.15 17.60
CA VAL A 94 13.58 23.43 18.22
C VAL A 94 12.88 23.65 19.57
N ASP A 95 11.68 23.10 19.71
CA ASP A 95 10.87 23.09 20.93
C ASP A 95 11.43 22.20 22.05
N ARG A 96 12.53 21.48 21.79
CA ARG A 96 13.16 20.49 22.67
C ARG A 96 12.24 19.30 23.00
N VAL A 97 11.15 19.13 22.24
CA VAL A 97 10.26 17.96 22.35
C VAL A 97 10.79 16.85 21.45
N LYS A 98 10.78 15.61 21.95
CA LYS A 98 11.11 14.44 21.15
C LYS A 98 9.89 14.02 20.33
N HIS A 99 10.06 13.97 19.02
CA HIS A 99 9.04 13.52 18.05
C HIS A 99 9.48 12.21 17.42
N ASN A 100 8.55 11.29 17.23
CA ASN A 100 8.82 10.05 16.48
C ASN A 100 9.26 10.38 15.05
N LYS A 101 10.36 9.79 14.60
CA LYS A 101 10.85 9.97 13.22
C LYS A 101 9.93 9.33 12.20
N VAL A 102 9.28 8.22 12.56
CA VAL A 102 8.27 7.56 11.72
C VAL A 102 6.89 7.99 12.20
N ILE A 103 6.13 8.60 11.28
CA ILE A 103 4.73 8.99 11.49
C ILE A 103 3.94 8.20 10.47
N LEU A 104 2.97 7.41 10.92
CA LEU A 104 2.12 6.60 10.04
C LEU A 104 0.94 7.40 9.50
N GLY A 105 0.18 6.78 8.59
CA GLY A 105 -1.08 7.34 8.12
C GLY A 105 -2.10 7.46 9.28
N GLU A 106 -3.12 8.27 9.07
CA GLU A 106 -4.09 8.67 10.10
C GLU A 106 -4.77 7.49 10.80
N LEU A 107 -5.01 6.38 10.07
CA LEU A 107 -5.64 5.18 10.62
C LEU A 107 -4.71 4.38 11.55
N ASP A 108 -3.40 4.39 11.30
CA ASP A 108 -2.45 3.57 12.04
C ASP A 108 -1.62 4.37 13.04
N ASN A 109 -1.48 5.68 12.86
CA ASN A 109 -0.58 6.47 13.70
C ASN A 109 -0.97 6.51 15.19
N PRO A 110 -2.27 6.64 15.56
CA PRO A 110 -2.68 6.57 16.96
C PRO A 110 -2.31 5.23 17.61
N ASP A 111 -2.54 4.13 16.89
CA ASP A 111 -2.22 2.78 17.35
C ASP A 111 -0.72 2.56 17.46
N TYR A 112 0.03 3.03 16.45
CA TYR A 112 1.47 2.95 16.42
C TYR A 112 2.10 3.65 17.63
N ILE A 113 1.65 4.87 17.96
CA ILE A 113 2.14 5.61 19.14
C ILE A 113 1.84 4.85 20.43
N LYS A 114 0.63 4.29 20.58
CA LYS A 114 0.26 3.47 21.74
C LYS A 114 1.16 2.25 21.88
N VAL A 115 1.39 1.53 20.77
CA VAL A 115 2.24 0.32 20.73
C VAL A 115 3.69 0.65 21.13
N LEU A 116 4.28 1.72 20.59
CA LEU A 116 5.63 2.15 20.96
C LEU A 116 5.77 2.47 22.45
N ASN A 117 4.74 3.13 23.03
CA ASN A 117 4.73 3.50 24.44
C ASN A 117 4.32 2.34 25.39
N GLY A 118 4.07 1.14 24.88
CA GLY A 118 3.71 -0.02 25.69
C GLY A 118 2.30 0.07 26.30
N ALA A 119 1.43 0.95 25.80
CA ALA A 119 0.05 1.02 26.26
C ALA A 119 -0.73 -0.22 25.78
N ASN A 120 -1.60 -0.76 26.66
CA ASN A 120 -2.51 -1.83 26.27
C ASN A 120 -3.43 -1.32 25.15
N PRO A 121 -3.57 -2.06 24.08
CA PRO A 121 -4.39 -1.66 22.96
C PRO A 121 -5.87 -1.71 23.30
N ASP A 122 -6.62 -0.69 22.85
CA ASP A 122 -8.07 -0.76 22.77
C ASP A 122 -8.48 -1.77 21.67
N LEU A 123 -9.70 -2.29 21.74
CA LEU A 123 -10.24 -3.35 20.88
C LEU A 123 -10.25 -3.09 19.37
N ASN A 124 -9.82 -1.92 18.89
CA ASN A 124 -9.84 -1.50 17.48
C ASN A 124 -8.45 -1.16 16.91
N ILE A 125 -7.37 -1.70 17.47
CA ILE A 125 -6.01 -1.44 17.03
C ILE A 125 -5.65 -2.27 15.81
N ASN A 126 -4.74 -1.76 14.98
CA ASN A 126 -4.05 -2.57 13.98
C ASN A 126 -3.22 -3.66 14.68
N GLU A 127 -3.80 -4.86 14.75
CA GLU A 127 -3.20 -6.02 15.44
C GLU A 127 -1.79 -6.35 14.93
N ASN A 128 -1.49 -6.07 13.64
CA ASN A 128 -0.17 -6.36 13.09
C ASN A 128 0.92 -5.49 13.74
N LEU A 129 0.62 -4.24 14.11
CA LEU A 129 1.59 -3.38 14.81
C LEU A 129 1.96 -3.96 16.17
N GLN A 130 0.94 -4.37 16.93
CA GLN A 130 1.13 -4.92 18.27
C GLN A 130 1.79 -6.29 18.22
N ASN A 131 1.24 -7.20 17.41
CA ASN A 131 1.73 -8.57 17.32
C ASN A 131 3.19 -8.59 16.85
N ASN A 132 3.56 -7.74 15.89
CA ASN A 132 4.93 -7.72 15.39
C ASN A 132 5.92 -7.16 16.42
N LEU A 133 5.54 -6.15 17.22
CA LEU A 133 6.39 -5.72 18.35
C LEU A 133 6.58 -6.84 19.34
N GLN A 134 5.49 -7.56 19.67
CA GLN A 134 5.54 -8.69 20.60
C GLN A 134 6.41 -9.83 20.06
N TYR A 135 6.26 -10.20 18.78
CA TYR A 135 7.11 -11.23 18.16
C TYR A 135 8.59 -10.87 18.20
N PHE A 136 8.95 -9.61 17.89
CA PHE A 136 10.33 -9.19 18.00
C PHE A 136 10.86 -9.30 19.42
N LYS A 137 10.07 -8.88 20.41
CA LYS A 137 10.46 -9.02 21.82
C LYS A 137 10.69 -10.48 22.19
N GLU A 138 9.76 -11.39 21.86
CA GLU A 138 9.88 -12.83 22.11
C GLU A 138 11.13 -13.41 21.46
N TRP A 139 11.39 -13.11 20.19
CA TRP A 139 12.58 -13.63 19.50
C TRP A 139 13.89 -13.07 20.01
N ILE A 140 13.90 -11.85 20.52
CA ILE A 140 15.06 -11.23 21.16
C ILE A 140 15.30 -11.89 22.52
N ASP A 141 14.26 -12.14 23.29
CA ASP A 141 14.35 -12.78 24.61
C ASP A 141 14.81 -14.25 24.53
N GLU A 142 14.63 -14.91 23.38
CA GLU A 142 15.16 -16.26 23.10
C GLU A 142 16.67 -16.28 22.83
N LEU A 143 17.30 -15.11 22.57
CA LEU A 143 18.73 -15.03 22.28
C LEU A 143 19.56 -15.11 23.57
N THR A 144 20.70 -15.79 23.51
CA THR A 144 21.72 -15.67 24.54
C THR A 144 22.32 -14.25 24.51
N ASP A 145 23.02 -13.82 25.55
CA ASP A 145 23.68 -12.50 25.58
C ASP A 145 24.66 -12.30 24.41
N GLU A 146 25.39 -13.34 24.04
CA GLU A 146 26.31 -13.30 22.89
C GLU A 146 25.57 -13.16 21.58
N GLU A 147 24.49 -13.92 21.38
CA GLU A 147 23.64 -13.83 20.17
C GLU A 147 22.95 -12.46 20.10
N PHE A 148 22.47 -11.93 21.22
CA PHE A 148 21.83 -10.62 21.29
C PHE A 148 22.79 -9.49 20.87
N ASN A 149 24.00 -9.47 21.43
CA ASN A 149 25.01 -8.49 21.06
C ASN A 149 25.44 -8.63 19.60
N SER A 150 25.59 -9.86 19.11
CA SER A 150 25.87 -10.12 17.70
C SER A 150 24.74 -9.66 16.79
N PHE A 151 23.49 -9.92 17.14
CA PHE A 151 22.31 -9.48 16.40
C PHE A 151 22.23 -7.94 16.34
N TYR A 152 22.40 -7.28 17.47
CA TYR A 152 22.40 -5.82 17.54
C TYR A 152 23.50 -5.22 16.67
N TYR A 153 24.74 -5.72 16.77
CA TYR A 153 25.84 -5.29 15.93
C TYR A 153 25.52 -5.47 14.43
N LYS A 154 25.02 -6.63 14.03
CA LYS A 154 24.65 -6.91 12.63
C LYS A 154 23.56 -5.96 12.14
N LEU A 155 22.53 -5.70 12.95
CA LEU A 155 21.48 -4.76 12.60
C LEU A 155 22.02 -3.35 12.37
N MET A 156 22.95 -2.89 13.24
CA MET A 156 23.45 -1.52 13.19
C MET A 156 24.53 -1.31 12.13
N ASP A 157 25.36 -2.31 11.86
CA ASP A 157 26.53 -2.19 10.98
C ASP A 157 26.34 -2.85 9.60
N LYS A 158 25.53 -3.90 9.51
CA LYS A 158 25.42 -4.72 8.30
C LYS A 158 24.11 -4.53 7.53
N VAL A 159 23.09 -3.91 8.12
CA VAL A 159 21.83 -3.63 7.43
C VAL A 159 21.87 -2.25 6.78
N SER A 160 21.55 -2.22 5.51
CA SER A 160 21.54 -0.99 4.72
C SER A 160 20.21 -0.79 3.99
N VAL A 161 19.92 0.45 3.65
CA VAL A 161 18.76 0.84 2.86
C VAL A 161 19.20 1.80 1.74
N ILE A 162 18.67 1.64 0.56
CA ILE A 162 18.87 2.62 -0.52
C ILE A 162 17.78 3.68 -0.39
N ARG A 163 18.17 4.91 0.03
CA ARG A 163 17.24 6.03 0.06
C ARG A 163 17.33 6.85 -1.22
N LEU A 164 16.19 7.04 -1.85
CA LEU A 164 16.04 7.83 -3.06
C LEU A 164 15.19 9.06 -2.74
N ASP A 165 15.84 10.21 -2.70
CA ASP A 165 15.17 11.49 -2.44
C ASP A 165 14.74 12.11 -3.77
N VAL A 166 13.45 12.39 -3.90
CA VAL A 166 12.84 12.97 -5.08
C VAL A 166 12.21 14.31 -4.73
N PHE A 167 12.41 15.32 -5.57
CA PHE A 167 11.93 16.68 -5.31
C PHE A 167 10.54 16.96 -5.87
N GLN A 168 10.12 16.22 -6.90
CA GLN A 168 8.82 16.41 -7.53
C GLN A 168 7.96 15.15 -7.38
N ALA A 169 6.70 15.33 -6.99
CA ALA A 169 5.78 14.23 -6.79
C ALA A 169 5.61 13.37 -8.06
N LYS A 170 5.54 14.00 -9.24
CA LYS A 170 5.44 13.31 -10.54
C LYS A 170 6.57 12.30 -10.72
N ASP A 171 7.81 12.71 -10.43
CA ASP A 171 8.98 11.85 -10.60
C ASP A 171 9.01 10.73 -9.55
N ALA A 172 8.55 11.02 -8.33
CA ALA A 172 8.45 10.03 -7.27
C ALA A 172 7.49 8.89 -7.64
N TYR A 173 6.31 9.21 -8.18
CA TYR A 173 5.34 8.19 -8.62
C TYR A 173 5.83 7.41 -9.83
N LYS A 174 6.47 8.07 -10.81
CA LYS A 174 7.08 7.41 -11.97
C LYS A 174 8.21 6.47 -11.57
N LEU A 175 9.09 6.93 -10.67
CA LEU A 175 10.19 6.13 -10.14
C LEU A 175 9.67 4.89 -9.39
N PHE A 176 8.63 5.06 -8.57
CA PHE A 176 7.98 3.96 -7.88
C PHE A 176 7.47 2.88 -8.84
N GLU A 177 6.77 3.26 -9.92
CA GLU A 177 6.30 2.31 -10.94
C GLU A 177 7.49 1.59 -11.61
N THR A 178 8.55 2.33 -11.97
CA THR A 178 9.71 1.77 -12.68
C THR A 178 10.49 0.77 -11.83
N ILE A 179 10.73 1.08 -10.55
CA ILE A 179 11.49 0.20 -9.64
C ILE A 179 10.72 -1.08 -9.37
N ASN A 180 9.40 -0.97 -9.14
CA ASN A 180 8.60 -2.13 -8.75
C ASN A 180 8.18 -3.02 -9.94
N ASN A 181 8.22 -2.51 -11.19
CA ASN A 181 8.02 -3.35 -12.38
C ASN A 181 9.12 -4.40 -12.59
N ARG A 182 10.25 -4.31 -11.88
CA ARG A 182 11.38 -5.24 -11.95
C ARG A 182 11.50 -6.15 -10.71
N GLY A 183 10.56 -6.07 -9.75
CA GLY A 183 10.58 -6.79 -8.47
C GLY A 183 9.26 -7.48 -8.15
N LEU A 184 8.94 -7.60 -6.86
CA LEU A 184 7.66 -8.14 -6.38
C LEU A 184 6.49 -7.37 -6.98
N SER A 185 5.49 -8.07 -7.52
CA SER A 185 4.33 -7.48 -8.17
C SER A 185 3.59 -6.53 -7.22
N LEU A 186 3.41 -5.28 -7.66
CA LEU A 186 2.56 -4.31 -6.99
C LEU A 186 1.11 -4.80 -6.97
N SER A 187 0.38 -4.47 -5.92
CA SER A 187 -1.07 -4.67 -5.95
C SER A 187 -1.70 -3.77 -7.03
N PRO A 188 -2.75 -4.24 -7.70
CA PRO A 188 -3.48 -3.41 -8.66
C PRO A 188 -3.87 -2.05 -8.10
N THR A 189 -4.31 -2.00 -6.85
CA THR A 189 -4.65 -0.76 -6.14
C THR A 189 -3.48 0.21 -6.05
N ASP A 190 -2.26 -0.27 -5.77
CA ASP A 190 -1.09 0.61 -5.68
C ASP A 190 -0.72 1.20 -7.05
N ILE A 191 -0.87 0.43 -8.13
CA ILE A 191 -0.65 0.90 -9.51
C ILE A 191 -1.68 1.98 -9.88
N ILE A 192 -2.97 1.72 -9.63
CA ILE A 192 -4.06 2.67 -9.87
C ILE A 192 -3.81 3.98 -9.10
N LYS A 193 -3.50 3.87 -7.81
CA LYS A 193 -3.19 5.03 -6.96
C LYS A 193 -2.08 5.89 -7.55
N ASN A 194 -0.94 5.27 -7.84
CA ASN A 194 0.22 6.01 -8.33
C ASN A 194 -0.03 6.65 -9.69
N PHE A 195 -0.79 5.99 -10.55
CA PHE A 195 -1.23 6.54 -11.81
C PHE A 195 -2.09 7.80 -11.63
N LEU A 196 -3.10 7.75 -10.74
CA LEU A 196 -3.97 8.90 -10.45
C LEU A 196 -3.19 10.06 -9.81
N LEU A 197 -2.35 9.78 -8.81
CA LEU A 197 -1.54 10.80 -8.15
C LEU A 197 -0.47 11.40 -9.07
N GLY A 198 0.11 10.58 -9.95
CA GLY A 198 1.06 11.01 -10.97
C GLY A 198 0.41 12.00 -11.94
N HIS A 199 -0.77 11.70 -12.46
CA HIS A 199 -1.52 12.63 -13.32
C HIS A 199 -1.92 13.90 -12.56
N ALA A 200 -2.51 13.76 -11.36
CA ALA A 200 -2.89 14.92 -10.54
C ALA A 200 -1.71 15.85 -10.26
N SER A 201 -0.51 15.31 -10.01
CA SER A 201 0.69 16.10 -9.76
C SER A 201 1.15 16.90 -10.99
N SER A 202 0.87 16.42 -12.22
CA SER A 202 1.17 17.16 -13.45
C SER A 202 0.24 18.36 -13.69
N LEU A 203 -0.95 18.34 -13.05
CA LEU A 203 -1.95 19.41 -13.12
C LEU A 203 -1.79 20.47 -12.02
N GLY A 204 -0.88 20.26 -11.08
CA GLY A 204 -0.53 21.22 -10.03
C GLY A 204 -0.82 20.71 -8.60
N GLN A 205 -0.23 21.43 -7.63
CA GLN A 205 -0.23 21.00 -6.22
C GLN A 205 -1.65 20.93 -5.64
N ASN A 206 -2.51 21.92 -5.90
CA ASN A 206 -3.89 21.93 -5.40
C ASN A 206 -4.69 20.71 -5.87
N THR A 207 -4.53 20.34 -7.15
CA THR A 207 -5.18 19.16 -7.72
C THR A 207 -4.67 17.88 -7.06
N LEU A 208 -3.35 17.78 -6.86
CA LEU A 208 -2.74 16.65 -6.18
C LEU A 208 -3.27 16.49 -4.74
N ASP A 209 -3.38 17.58 -4.00
CA ASP A 209 -3.87 17.56 -2.62
C ASP A 209 -5.33 17.10 -2.53
N LEU A 210 -6.19 17.59 -3.43
CA LEU A 210 -7.58 17.14 -3.51
C LEU A 210 -7.70 15.64 -3.86
N VAL A 211 -6.90 15.15 -4.80
CA VAL A 211 -6.89 13.74 -5.17
C VAL A 211 -6.33 12.87 -4.02
N LYS A 212 -5.34 13.35 -3.27
CA LYS A 212 -4.86 12.69 -2.05
C LYS A 212 -5.97 12.54 -1.00
N GLU A 213 -6.76 13.59 -0.77
CA GLU A 213 -7.89 13.55 0.18
C GLU A 213 -9.01 12.60 -0.30
N ASN A 214 -9.33 12.59 -1.60
CA ASN A 214 -10.28 11.63 -2.15
C ASN A 214 -9.77 10.20 -1.99
N TRP A 215 -8.48 9.95 -2.26
CA TRP A 215 -7.89 8.63 -2.08
C TRP A 215 -7.88 8.20 -0.61
N LYS A 216 -7.57 9.10 0.30
CA LYS A 216 -7.69 8.87 1.75
C LYS A 216 -9.11 8.43 2.11
N SER A 217 -10.13 9.11 1.57
CA SER A 217 -11.53 8.75 1.80
C SER A 217 -11.86 7.34 1.29
N ILE A 218 -11.27 6.91 0.15
CA ILE A 218 -11.40 5.54 -0.37
C ILE A 218 -10.82 4.54 0.65
N ILE A 219 -9.60 4.77 1.13
CA ILE A 219 -8.93 3.86 2.06
C ILE A 219 -9.69 3.76 3.40
N ILE A 220 -10.15 4.88 3.93
CA ILE A 220 -10.96 4.91 5.17
C ILE A 220 -12.27 4.13 4.98
N SER A 221 -12.96 4.35 3.87
CA SER A 221 -14.23 3.67 3.58
C SER A 221 -14.07 2.15 3.42
N LEU A 222 -12.92 1.71 2.90
CA LEU A 222 -12.63 0.30 2.66
C LEU A 222 -11.80 -0.35 3.79
N ASP A 223 -11.74 0.25 4.97
CA ASP A 223 -11.01 -0.35 6.10
C ASP A 223 -11.55 -1.75 6.42
N GLY A 224 -10.66 -2.74 6.48
CA GLY A 224 -11.02 -4.16 6.64
C GLY A 224 -11.56 -4.85 5.37
N ILE A 225 -11.65 -4.15 4.24
CA ILE A 225 -12.14 -4.68 2.96
C ILE A 225 -10.99 -4.67 1.94
N SER A 226 -10.92 -5.70 1.08
CA SER A 226 -9.92 -5.75 0.00
C SER A 226 -10.15 -4.64 -1.02
N THR A 227 -9.19 -3.70 -1.10
CA THR A 227 -9.24 -2.61 -2.09
C THR A 227 -9.07 -3.12 -3.52
N ASP A 228 -8.30 -4.19 -3.74
CA ASP A 228 -8.15 -4.82 -5.06
C ASP A 228 -9.47 -5.42 -5.55
N GLU A 229 -10.22 -6.11 -4.67
CA GLU A 229 -11.56 -6.60 -4.99
C GLU A 229 -12.54 -5.47 -5.28
N PHE A 230 -12.49 -4.39 -4.51
CA PHE A 230 -13.31 -3.21 -4.78
C PHE A 230 -13.05 -2.67 -6.18
N PHE A 231 -11.79 -2.42 -6.56
CA PHE A 231 -11.47 -1.88 -7.89
C PHE A 231 -11.88 -2.85 -9.00
N ARG A 232 -11.69 -4.15 -8.80
CA ARG A 232 -12.15 -5.15 -9.76
C ARG A 232 -13.68 -5.09 -9.96
N HIS A 233 -14.45 -5.05 -8.88
CA HIS A 233 -15.91 -4.95 -8.94
C HIS A 233 -16.36 -3.61 -9.53
N PHE A 234 -15.75 -2.51 -9.13
CA PHE A 234 -15.97 -1.19 -9.71
C PHE A 234 -15.81 -1.23 -11.23
N MET A 235 -14.72 -1.80 -11.72
CA MET A 235 -14.47 -1.90 -13.16
C MET A 235 -15.46 -2.84 -13.87
N CYS A 236 -15.83 -3.98 -13.26
CA CYS A 236 -16.86 -4.85 -13.81
C CYS A 236 -18.20 -4.11 -13.97
N SER A 237 -18.57 -3.30 -12.98
CA SER A 237 -19.79 -2.48 -13.02
C SER A 237 -19.75 -1.44 -14.15
N ARG A 238 -18.61 -0.72 -14.26
CA ARG A 238 -18.46 0.37 -15.25
C ARG A 238 -18.42 -0.17 -16.70
N LEU A 239 -17.77 -1.30 -16.92
CA LEU A 239 -17.60 -1.89 -18.24
C LEU A 239 -18.68 -2.95 -18.56
N ARG A 240 -19.54 -3.27 -17.59
CA ARG A 240 -20.63 -4.28 -17.74
C ARG A 240 -20.13 -5.64 -18.22
N ARG A 241 -18.90 -6.03 -17.87
CA ARG A 241 -18.29 -7.33 -18.17
C ARG A 241 -17.35 -7.78 -17.06
N LYS A 242 -17.06 -9.08 -16.99
CA LYS A 242 -16.11 -9.65 -16.03
C LYS A 242 -14.69 -9.19 -16.36
N ILE A 243 -13.96 -8.77 -15.34
CA ILE A 243 -12.56 -8.36 -15.43
C ILE A 243 -11.75 -9.16 -14.42
N THR A 244 -10.64 -9.73 -14.86
CA THR A 244 -9.69 -10.42 -14.00
C THR A 244 -8.64 -9.44 -13.47
N PHE A 245 -7.92 -9.81 -12.42
CA PHE A 245 -6.90 -8.97 -11.83
C PHE A 245 -5.76 -8.62 -12.80
N ASN A 246 -5.42 -9.53 -13.71
CA ASN A 246 -4.34 -9.31 -14.69
C ASN A 246 -4.62 -8.14 -15.64
N TYR A 247 -5.88 -7.93 -16.00
CA TYR A 247 -6.30 -6.86 -16.91
C TYR A 247 -6.82 -5.60 -16.19
N LEU A 248 -6.94 -5.63 -14.86
CA LEU A 248 -7.56 -4.57 -14.07
C LEU A 248 -6.91 -3.21 -14.31
N ASN A 249 -5.58 -3.15 -14.25
CA ASN A 249 -4.84 -1.90 -14.40
C ASN A 249 -4.97 -1.30 -15.79
N ASP A 250 -4.87 -2.13 -16.83
CA ASP A 250 -4.95 -1.68 -18.22
C ASP A 250 -6.35 -1.18 -18.56
N GLU A 251 -7.37 -1.92 -18.13
CA GLU A 251 -8.76 -1.50 -18.34
C GLU A 251 -9.11 -0.24 -17.53
N PHE A 252 -8.56 -0.10 -16.33
CA PHE A 252 -8.72 1.12 -15.55
C PHE A 252 -8.09 2.32 -16.25
N LYS A 253 -6.86 2.18 -16.72
CA LYS A 253 -6.15 3.25 -17.46
C LYS A 253 -6.91 3.64 -18.74
N LYS A 254 -7.44 2.67 -19.49
CA LYS A 254 -8.28 2.93 -20.68
C LYS A 254 -9.56 3.69 -20.32
N LEU A 255 -10.29 3.25 -19.30
CA LEU A 255 -11.50 3.93 -18.83
C LEU A 255 -11.18 5.36 -18.42
N TYR A 256 -10.12 5.55 -17.63
CA TYR A 256 -9.69 6.84 -17.12
C TYR A 256 -9.37 7.84 -18.25
N VAL A 257 -8.51 7.47 -19.20
CA VAL A 257 -8.10 8.35 -20.31
C VAL A 257 -9.28 8.74 -21.21
N ASN A 258 -10.30 7.88 -21.30
CA ASN A 258 -11.51 8.18 -22.06
C ASN A 258 -12.46 9.11 -21.29
N SER A 259 -12.44 9.05 -19.96
CA SER A 259 -13.39 9.79 -19.09
C SER A 259 -12.84 11.11 -18.57
N VAL A 260 -11.51 11.27 -18.49
CA VAL A 260 -10.85 12.40 -17.81
C VAL A 260 -10.15 13.31 -18.82
N GLU A 261 -10.24 14.62 -18.59
CA GLU A 261 -9.54 15.64 -19.37
C GLU A 261 -8.05 15.75 -19.01
N GLY A 262 -7.26 16.36 -19.88
CA GLY A 262 -5.83 16.61 -19.61
C GLY A 262 -4.95 15.36 -19.68
N CYS A 263 -5.43 14.29 -20.33
CA CYS A 263 -4.71 13.00 -20.44
C CYS A 263 -3.80 12.89 -21.69
N GLU A 264 -3.55 13.99 -22.41
CA GLU A 264 -2.75 13.97 -23.66
C GLU A 264 -1.34 13.40 -23.41
N GLY A 265 -0.70 13.79 -22.32
CA GLY A 265 0.64 13.32 -21.92
C GLY A 265 0.68 11.89 -21.36
N LEU A 266 -0.47 11.23 -21.17
CA LEU A 266 -0.55 9.85 -20.70
C LEU A 266 -0.65 8.83 -21.86
N ALA A 267 -0.73 9.31 -23.10
CA ALA A 267 -0.82 8.43 -24.27
C ALA A 267 0.44 7.54 -24.44
N GLU A 268 1.60 8.00 -23.96
CA GLU A 268 2.85 7.24 -23.99
C GLU A 268 2.78 5.93 -23.17
N TYR A 269 1.98 5.89 -22.10
CA TYR A 269 1.77 4.67 -21.32
C TYR A 269 1.01 3.57 -22.07
N ARG A 270 0.24 3.93 -23.11
CA ARG A 270 -0.46 2.96 -23.97
C ARG A 270 0.51 2.12 -24.82
N VAL A 271 1.63 2.71 -25.23
CA VAL A 271 2.59 2.06 -26.15
C VAL A 271 3.44 1.03 -25.41
N TYR A 272 3.89 1.33 -24.19
CA TYR A 272 4.71 0.41 -23.42
C TYR A 272 3.95 -0.83 -22.92
N ALA A 273 2.67 -0.68 -22.60
CA ALA A 273 1.83 -1.84 -22.20
C ALA A 273 1.57 -2.79 -23.39
N LYS A 274 1.39 -2.25 -24.61
CA LYS A 274 1.20 -3.07 -25.81
C LYS A 274 2.45 -3.86 -26.22
N ILE A 275 3.63 -3.27 -26.10
CA ILE A 275 4.89 -3.92 -26.48
C ILE A 275 5.20 -5.11 -25.56
N LYS A 276 4.85 -5.04 -24.27
CA LYS A 276 5.06 -6.16 -23.34
C LYS A 276 4.08 -7.33 -23.56
N ILE A 277 2.89 -7.09 -24.09
CA ILE A 277 1.90 -8.15 -24.35
C ILE A 277 2.31 -8.95 -25.59
N ASP A 278 2.91 -8.29 -26.61
CA ASP A 278 3.33 -8.99 -27.83
C ASP A 278 4.63 -9.82 -27.67
N GLU A 279 5.49 -9.48 -26.69
CA GLU A 279 6.71 -10.26 -26.43
C GLU A 279 6.50 -11.44 -25.44
N SER A 280 5.38 -11.48 -24.72
CA SER A 280 5.11 -12.53 -23.71
C SER A 280 4.14 -13.62 -24.20
N THR A 281 3.50 -13.47 -25.35
CA THR A 281 2.53 -14.44 -25.88
C THR A 281 3.19 -15.63 -26.57
N ASP A 282 4.42 -15.48 -27.09
CA ASP A 282 5.09 -16.58 -27.82
C ASP A 282 5.78 -17.60 -26.87
N GLU A 283 6.08 -17.22 -25.61
CA GLU A 283 6.69 -18.17 -24.64
C GLU A 283 5.66 -18.86 -23.71
N LEU A 284 4.42 -18.36 -23.63
CA LEU A 284 3.40 -18.94 -22.75
C LEU A 284 2.52 -20.01 -23.41
N GLU A 285 2.52 -20.13 -24.75
CA GLU A 285 1.79 -21.19 -25.43
C GLU A 285 2.50 -22.57 -25.32
N GLU A 286 3.80 -22.63 -25.10
CA GLU A 286 4.50 -23.90 -24.91
C GLU A 286 4.38 -24.47 -23.48
N GLU A 287 4.10 -23.65 -22.45
CA GLU A 287 3.99 -24.11 -21.05
C GLU A 287 2.56 -24.50 -20.64
N LEU A 288 1.54 -24.07 -21.39
CA LEU A 288 0.12 -24.40 -21.12
C LEU A 288 -0.33 -25.75 -21.68
N VAL A 289 0.50 -26.41 -22.49
CA VAL A 289 0.19 -27.75 -23.05
C VAL A 289 0.48 -28.88 -22.05
N SER A 290 1.15 -28.61 -20.92
CA SER A 290 1.56 -29.64 -19.96
C SER A 290 0.73 -29.76 -18.70
N ILE A 291 -0.26 -28.91 -18.46
CA ILE A 291 -1.18 -29.02 -17.32
C ILE A 291 -2.60 -29.19 -17.86
N GLY A 292 -2.95 -30.45 -18.13
CA GLY A 292 -4.32 -30.82 -18.42
C GLY A 292 -5.16 -30.78 -17.16
N GLU A 293 -6.38 -30.32 -17.35
CA GLU A 293 -7.64 -30.58 -16.66
C GLU A 293 -8.35 -29.32 -16.16
N ASP A 294 -9.62 -29.26 -16.63
CA ASP A 294 -10.71 -28.37 -16.27
C ASP A 294 -10.70 -26.93 -16.84
N VAL A 295 -10.93 -26.89 -18.15
CA VAL A 295 -11.40 -25.66 -18.82
C VAL A 295 -12.93 -25.72 -18.88
N ASP A 296 -13.60 -24.94 -18.04
CA ASP A 296 -15.00 -24.61 -18.23
C ASP A 296 -15.17 -23.89 -19.57
N GLU A 297 -16.09 -24.38 -20.40
CA GLU A 297 -16.41 -23.90 -21.74
C GLU A 297 -16.57 -22.38 -21.74
N GLU A 298 -15.69 -21.68 -22.48
CA GLU A 298 -15.89 -20.30 -22.90
C GLU A 298 -17.14 -20.21 -23.78
N VAL A 299 -18.24 -19.73 -23.21
CA VAL A 299 -19.33 -19.17 -24.01
C VAL A 299 -18.83 -17.83 -24.54
N THR A 300 -18.25 -17.84 -25.72
CA THR A 300 -18.04 -16.66 -26.55
C THR A 300 -19.40 -16.09 -26.93
N ILE A 301 -19.93 -15.19 -26.15
CA ILE A 301 -20.99 -14.30 -26.60
C ILE A 301 -20.27 -13.20 -27.38
N ASP A 302 -20.25 -13.34 -28.71
CA ASP A 302 -20.03 -12.26 -29.65
C ASP A 302 -21.10 -11.19 -29.43
N CYS A 303 -20.86 -10.29 -28.52
CA CYS A 303 -21.55 -9.02 -28.49
C CYS A 303 -20.70 -8.02 -29.26
N ASP A 304 -20.95 -7.95 -30.55
CA ASP A 304 -20.71 -6.73 -31.34
C ASP A 304 -21.53 -5.59 -30.71
N ILE A 305 -21.04 -5.07 -29.62
CA ILE A 305 -21.47 -3.76 -29.14
C ILE A 305 -20.59 -2.76 -29.88
N ALA A 306 -21.19 -2.28 -30.97
CA ALA A 306 -20.77 -1.09 -31.67
C ALA A 306 -20.22 -0.06 -30.68
N THR A 307 -18.94 0.23 -30.79
CA THR A 307 -18.29 1.44 -30.30
C THR A 307 -18.82 2.65 -31.10
N THR A 308 -20.13 2.89 -31.05
CA THR A 308 -20.80 4.08 -31.55
C THR A 308 -21.68 4.64 -30.46
N GLY A 309 -21.05 5.09 -29.41
CA GLY A 309 -21.57 6.10 -28.54
C GLY A 309 -20.58 7.24 -28.60
N ASN A 310 -20.73 8.15 -29.56
CA ASN A 310 -20.27 9.51 -29.44
C ASN A 310 -20.91 10.08 -28.17
N VAL A 311 -20.32 9.83 -27.02
CA VAL A 311 -20.54 10.62 -25.83
C VAL A 311 -19.69 11.87 -26.02
N SER A 312 -20.25 12.84 -26.73
CA SER A 312 -19.84 14.25 -26.60
C SER A 312 -20.32 14.76 -25.23
N GLY A 313 -20.01 14.04 -24.17
CA GLY A 313 -20.12 14.48 -22.80
C GLY A 313 -18.82 15.14 -22.43
N ASN A 314 -18.88 16.29 -21.76
CA ASN A 314 -17.71 16.93 -21.19
C ASN A 314 -16.94 15.89 -20.36
N LYS A 315 -15.65 15.70 -20.66
CA LYS A 315 -14.78 14.86 -19.84
C LYS A 315 -14.73 15.41 -18.42
N GLU A 316 -14.63 14.51 -17.46
CA GLU A 316 -14.54 14.87 -16.04
C GLU A 316 -13.13 15.34 -15.67
N THR A 317 -13.00 16.12 -14.61
CA THR A 317 -11.68 16.41 -14.02
C THR A 317 -11.18 15.18 -13.22
N VAL A 318 -9.88 15.05 -13.02
CA VAL A 318 -9.31 13.99 -12.15
C VAL A 318 -9.89 14.05 -10.74
N VAL A 319 -10.19 15.25 -10.23
CA VAL A 319 -10.78 15.44 -8.90
C VAL A 319 -12.20 14.86 -8.86
N SER A 320 -13.05 15.19 -9.85
CA SER A 320 -14.41 14.64 -9.94
C SER A 320 -14.40 13.13 -10.09
N PHE A 321 -13.50 12.59 -10.92
CA PHE A 321 -13.37 11.17 -11.15
C PHE A 321 -12.97 10.43 -9.86
N THR A 322 -11.99 10.95 -9.11
CA THR A 322 -11.57 10.33 -7.84
C THR A 322 -12.60 10.50 -6.73
N MET A 323 -13.36 11.61 -6.72
CA MET A 323 -14.49 11.81 -5.81
C MET A 323 -15.61 10.80 -6.08
N MET A 324 -15.90 10.51 -7.36
CA MET A 324 -16.83 9.46 -7.76
C MET A 324 -16.38 8.09 -7.24
N ILE A 325 -15.09 7.72 -7.39
CA ILE A 325 -14.56 6.46 -6.85
C ILE A 325 -14.73 6.40 -5.32
N ALA A 326 -14.47 7.49 -4.60
CA ALA A 326 -14.64 7.58 -3.15
C ALA A 326 -16.11 7.36 -2.75
N HIS A 327 -17.05 7.91 -3.50
CA HIS A 327 -18.47 7.68 -3.30
C HIS A 327 -18.85 6.19 -3.47
N TYR A 328 -18.37 5.56 -4.55
CA TYR A 328 -18.61 4.13 -4.77
C TYR A 328 -17.94 3.25 -3.71
N ALA A 329 -16.75 3.62 -3.22
CA ALA A 329 -16.08 2.92 -2.13
C ALA A 329 -16.92 2.94 -0.85
N LYS A 330 -17.54 4.08 -0.53
CA LYS A 330 -18.46 4.20 0.60
C LYS A 330 -19.68 3.30 0.44
N ILE A 331 -20.34 3.32 -0.72
CA ILE A 331 -21.50 2.44 -1.01
C ILE A 331 -21.08 0.97 -0.91
N TYR A 332 -19.94 0.60 -1.49
CA TYR A 332 -19.42 -0.76 -1.45
C TYR A 332 -19.20 -1.24 -0.01
N SER A 333 -18.62 -0.36 0.83
CA SER A 333 -18.44 -0.63 2.25
C SER A 333 -19.76 -0.81 2.97
N ASP A 334 -20.74 0.06 2.70
CA ASP A 334 -22.06 -0.01 3.31
C ASP A 334 -22.79 -1.32 2.94
N ILE A 335 -22.63 -1.79 1.69
CA ILE A 335 -23.16 -3.09 1.25
C ILE A 335 -22.46 -4.25 1.97
N ARG A 336 -21.13 -4.23 2.02
CA ARG A 336 -20.35 -5.32 2.64
C ARG A 336 -20.61 -5.42 4.15
N ASN A 337 -20.73 -4.29 4.83
CA ASN A 337 -20.91 -4.18 6.28
C ASN A 337 -22.38 -4.07 6.70
N ARG A 338 -23.32 -3.91 5.76
CA ARG A 338 -24.77 -3.73 6.01
C ARG A 338 -25.05 -2.53 6.91
N THR A 339 -24.49 -1.38 6.55
CA THR A 339 -24.54 -0.15 7.38
C THR A 339 -25.49 0.91 6.81
N PHE A 340 -26.42 0.55 5.91
CA PHE A 340 -27.43 1.47 5.43
C PHE A 340 -28.39 1.92 6.56
N LEU A 341 -28.82 3.16 6.52
CA LEU A 341 -29.85 3.67 7.45
C LEU A 341 -31.17 2.92 7.33
N ASN A 342 -31.51 2.41 6.12
CA ASN A 342 -32.72 1.64 5.89
C ASN A 342 -32.48 0.16 6.22
N GLN A 343 -33.08 -0.30 7.34
CA GLN A 343 -32.95 -1.66 7.81
C GLN A 343 -33.48 -2.73 6.82
N LYS A 344 -34.46 -2.38 5.98
CA LYS A 344 -34.96 -3.31 4.95
C LYS A 344 -33.88 -3.62 3.92
N ILE A 345 -33.07 -2.63 3.52
CA ILE A 345 -31.93 -2.83 2.60
C ILE A 345 -30.93 -3.77 3.25
N ASN A 346 -30.54 -3.53 4.50
CA ASN A 346 -29.59 -4.37 5.23
C ASN A 346 -30.07 -5.82 5.34
N ASN A 347 -31.35 -6.04 5.60
CA ASN A 347 -31.95 -7.38 5.66
C ASN A 347 -31.91 -8.07 4.30
N SER A 348 -32.28 -7.38 3.21
CA SER A 348 -32.22 -7.93 1.85
C SER A 348 -30.79 -8.31 1.46
N ILE A 349 -29.79 -7.46 1.80
CA ILE A 349 -28.36 -7.75 1.57
C ILE A 349 -27.94 -8.98 2.38
N PHE A 350 -28.38 -9.10 3.64
CA PHE A 350 -28.10 -10.25 4.48
C PHE A 350 -28.64 -11.55 3.85
N ASP A 351 -29.86 -11.54 3.35
CA ASP A 351 -30.47 -12.71 2.71
C ASP A 351 -29.72 -13.12 1.43
N LEU A 352 -29.31 -12.14 0.62
CA LEU A 352 -28.49 -12.37 -0.57
C LEU A 352 -27.11 -12.96 -0.22
N GLN A 353 -26.48 -12.48 0.84
CA GLN A 353 -25.20 -13.03 1.32
C GLN A 353 -25.33 -14.48 1.82
N ARG A 354 -26.46 -14.82 2.47
CA ARG A 354 -26.71 -16.18 2.97
C ARG A 354 -26.83 -17.22 1.85
N ILE A 355 -27.45 -16.88 0.75
CA ILE A 355 -27.60 -17.80 -0.39
C ILE A 355 -26.33 -17.92 -1.23
N LYS A 356 -25.23 -17.28 -0.80
CA LYS A 356 -23.94 -17.27 -1.51
C LYS A 356 -24.07 -16.91 -2.99
N SER A 357 -25.08 -16.09 -3.33
CA SER A 357 -25.19 -15.55 -4.68
C SER A 357 -23.90 -14.82 -5.04
N ALA A 358 -23.54 -14.86 -6.31
CA ALA A 358 -22.33 -14.20 -6.79
C ALA A 358 -22.30 -12.71 -6.37
N PRO A 359 -21.11 -12.10 -6.19
CA PRO A 359 -21.00 -10.70 -5.77
C PRO A 359 -21.59 -9.68 -6.76
N SER A 360 -22.35 -10.11 -7.74
CA SER A 360 -23.08 -9.27 -8.72
C SER A 360 -24.08 -8.29 -8.09
N TYR A 361 -24.53 -8.54 -6.86
CA TYR A 361 -25.37 -7.60 -6.10
C TYR A 361 -24.58 -6.44 -5.48
N THR A 362 -23.27 -6.45 -5.59
CA THR A 362 -22.40 -5.44 -4.97
C THR A 362 -22.32 -4.15 -5.81
N PHE A 363 -22.86 -4.16 -7.04
CA PHE A 363 -22.92 -3.00 -7.94
C PHE A 363 -24.19 -2.91 -8.72
#